data_c4c407d323c0d33d7805b5949a932c6a
#
_entry.id   c4c407d323c0d33d7805b5949a932c6a
#
_cell.length_a   1.000
_cell.length_b   1.000
_cell.length_c   1.000
_cell.angle_alpha   90.00
_cell.angle_beta   90.00
_cell.angle_gamma   90.00
#
_symmetry.space_group_name_H-M   'P 1'
#
loop_
_entity.id
_entity.type
_entity.pdbx_description
1 polymer ?
#
loop_
_entity_poly.entity_id
_entity_poly.type
_entity_poly.pdbx_seq_one_letter_code
_entity_poly.pdbx_strand_id
1 'polypeptide(L)'
;ARTHLLVLATVDGERHIVDVGFGGMVPTAPLRLDTEAVQSTPHEPYRITRHGDQYTLQAQVAGQWRRLYAFDLQPQAEIDQVVGNWYVSTHPDSPFMGQLRVARTGPGWRRTLGSGGVALHRTGLASERWPLADADAVIAELQQGFGIRVPAHPGLHAAIEAWLGSGASSSA
;
A
#
# COMPACT_ATOMS: atom_id res chain seq x y z
N ALA A 1 7.61 -15.89 -1.00
CA ALA A 1 7.37 -15.62 0.42
C ALA A 1 6.02 -14.95 0.60
N ARG A 2 5.32 -15.27 1.69
CA ARG A 2 4.05 -14.63 2.08
C ARG A 2 4.39 -13.45 2.99
N THR A 3 4.33 -12.24 2.45
CA THR A 3 4.75 -11.01 3.15
C THR A 3 3.60 -10.05 3.37
N HIS A 4 2.38 -10.44 2.98
CA HIS A 4 1.18 -9.63 3.15
C HIS A 4 0.07 -10.48 3.77
N LEU A 5 -0.61 -9.92 4.77
CA LEU A 5 -1.74 -10.52 5.47
C LEU A 5 -3.01 -9.77 5.13
N LEU A 6 -4.06 -10.50 4.83
CA LEU A 6 -5.42 -9.97 4.69
C LEU A 6 -6.38 -10.77 5.56
N VAL A 7 -7.53 -10.21 5.87
CA VAL A 7 -8.53 -10.81 6.73
C VAL A 7 -9.67 -11.37 5.86
N LEU A 8 -10.05 -12.61 6.12
CA LEU A 8 -11.30 -13.18 5.62
C LEU A 8 -12.38 -13.00 6.68
N ALA A 9 -13.45 -12.30 6.34
CA ALA A 9 -14.60 -12.08 7.22
C ALA A 9 -15.87 -12.67 6.59
N THR A 10 -16.75 -13.21 7.42
CA THR A 10 -18.09 -13.64 6.99
C THR A 10 -19.12 -12.69 7.60
N VAL A 11 -19.88 -12.01 6.74
CA VAL A 11 -20.92 -11.07 7.13
C VAL A 11 -22.21 -11.49 6.43
N ASP A 12 -23.26 -11.73 7.18
CA ASP A 12 -24.57 -12.19 6.66
C ASP A 12 -24.50 -13.44 5.75
N GLY A 13 -23.56 -14.36 6.09
CA GLY A 13 -23.33 -15.58 5.33
C GLY A 13 -22.45 -15.41 4.07
N GLU A 14 -22.07 -14.21 3.70
CA GLU A 14 -21.19 -13.91 2.58
C GLU A 14 -19.72 -13.71 3.03
N ARG A 15 -18.79 -14.29 2.28
CA ARG A 15 -17.35 -14.15 2.55
C ARG A 15 -16.79 -12.91 1.89
N HIS A 16 -16.05 -12.14 2.66
CA HIS A 16 -15.40 -10.91 2.22
C HIS A 16 -13.90 -10.93 2.54
N ILE A 17 -13.08 -10.42 1.66
CA ILE A 17 -11.72 -10.03 2.02
C ILE A 17 -11.70 -8.58 2.50
N VAL A 18 -10.93 -8.33 3.56
CA VAL A 18 -10.65 -7.00 4.09
C VAL A 18 -9.14 -6.83 4.14
N ASP A 19 -8.65 -5.82 3.46
CA ASP A 19 -7.22 -5.50 3.39
C ASP A 19 -7.03 -4.02 3.73
N VAL A 20 -6.29 -3.76 4.78
CA VAL A 20 -6.01 -2.39 5.27
C VAL A 20 -4.52 -2.03 5.17
N GLY A 21 -3.69 -2.95 4.65
CA GLY A 21 -2.23 -2.85 4.74
C GLY A 21 -1.46 -2.85 3.42
N PHE A 22 -2.11 -3.00 2.27
CA PHE A 22 -1.41 -3.09 0.97
C PHE A 22 -0.83 -1.73 0.48
N GLY A 23 -1.02 -0.67 1.22
CA GLY A 23 -0.51 0.65 0.86
C GLY A 23 -1.40 1.41 -0.12
N GLY A 24 -0.78 2.08 -1.12
CA GLY A 24 -1.49 3.00 -2.01
C GLY A 24 -2.61 2.40 -2.87
N MET A 25 -2.62 1.08 -3.06
CA MET A 25 -3.64 0.35 -3.85
C MET A 25 -4.52 -0.54 -2.98
N VAL A 26 -4.61 -0.26 -1.69
CA VAL A 26 -5.50 -0.99 -0.77
C VAL A 26 -6.96 -0.80 -1.18
N PRO A 27 -7.79 -1.85 -1.19
CA PRO A 27 -9.23 -1.72 -1.33
C PRO A 27 -9.80 -0.86 -0.19
N THR A 28 -10.66 0.10 -0.52
CA THR A 28 -11.24 1.01 0.48
C THR A 28 -12.62 0.57 0.94
N ALA A 29 -13.00 -0.65 0.59
CA ALA A 29 -14.20 -1.34 1.05
C ALA A 29 -13.93 -2.84 1.12
N PRO A 30 -14.66 -3.62 1.94
CA PRO A 30 -14.66 -5.06 1.88
C PRO A 30 -15.07 -5.54 0.48
N LEU A 31 -14.38 -6.57 -0.03
CA LEU A 31 -14.68 -7.15 -1.32
C LEU A 31 -15.25 -8.56 -1.14
N ARG A 32 -16.38 -8.85 -1.77
CA ARG A 32 -16.95 -10.19 -1.76
C ARG A 32 -15.99 -11.17 -2.45
N LEU A 33 -15.72 -12.27 -1.78
CA LEU A 33 -14.77 -13.28 -2.26
C LEU A 33 -15.34 -14.18 -3.34
N ASP A 34 -16.62 -14.54 -3.21
CA ASP A 34 -17.27 -15.59 -4.01
C ASP A 34 -17.90 -15.04 -5.30
N THR A 35 -17.32 -14.01 -5.89
CA THR A 35 -17.74 -13.46 -7.19
C THR A 35 -16.55 -12.91 -7.96
N GLU A 36 -16.55 -13.10 -9.27
CA GLU A 36 -15.60 -12.46 -10.19
C GLU A 36 -16.14 -11.15 -10.81
N ALA A 37 -17.36 -10.77 -10.42
CA ALA A 37 -17.94 -9.51 -10.86
C ALA A 37 -17.09 -8.31 -10.42
N VAL A 38 -17.16 -7.25 -11.18
CA VAL A 38 -16.53 -5.97 -10.83
C VAL A 38 -17.25 -5.38 -9.61
N GLN A 39 -16.47 -5.02 -8.60
CA GLN A 39 -16.96 -4.45 -7.35
C GLN A 39 -16.49 -3.00 -7.24
N SER A 40 -17.47 -2.09 -7.16
CA SER A 40 -17.20 -0.67 -6.99
C SER A 40 -16.76 -0.37 -5.56
N THR A 41 -15.78 0.51 -5.41
CA THR A 41 -15.35 1.07 -4.12
C THR A 41 -15.37 2.59 -4.19
N PRO A 42 -15.16 3.31 -3.08
CA PRO A 42 -14.96 4.77 -3.10
C PRO A 42 -13.76 5.24 -3.96
N HIS A 43 -12.93 4.31 -4.43
CA HIS A 43 -11.80 4.59 -5.34
C HIS A 43 -11.97 3.86 -6.67
N GLU A 44 -10.98 3.03 -7.05
CA GLU A 44 -11.04 2.22 -8.26
C GLU A 44 -11.98 1.03 -8.08
N PRO A 45 -12.57 0.56 -9.19
CA PRO A 45 -13.22 -0.75 -9.22
C PRO A 45 -12.19 -1.87 -8.99
N TYR A 46 -12.60 -2.90 -8.28
CA TYR A 46 -11.81 -4.11 -8.05
C TYR A 46 -12.54 -5.35 -8.56
N ARG A 47 -11.79 -6.40 -8.79
CA ARG A 47 -12.33 -7.74 -8.98
C ARG A 47 -11.36 -8.78 -8.40
N ILE A 48 -11.92 -9.94 -8.02
CA ILE A 48 -11.17 -11.09 -7.57
C ILE A 48 -11.38 -12.18 -8.62
N THR A 49 -10.30 -12.64 -9.23
CA THR A 49 -10.36 -13.80 -10.14
C THR A 49 -9.81 -15.02 -9.43
N ARG A 50 -10.33 -16.21 -9.77
CA ARG A 50 -9.94 -17.48 -9.16
C ARG A 50 -9.36 -18.43 -10.20
N HIS A 51 -8.26 -19.10 -9.86
CA HIS A 51 -7.70 -20.22 -10.62
C HIS A 51 -7.29 -21.33 -9.64
N GLY A 52 -8.04 -22.44 -9.64
CA GLY A 52 -7.88 -23.48 -8.62
C GLY A 52 -8.12 -22.92 -7.22
N ASP A 53 -7.13 -23.08 -6.34
CA ASP A 53 -7.15 -22.55 -4.97
C ASP A 53 -6.53 -21.17 -4.83
N GLN A 54 -6.03 -20.58 -5.91
CA GLN A 54 -5.42 -19.27 -5.91
C GLN A 54 -6.42 -18.20 -6.33
N TYR A 55 -6.50 -17.14 -5.55
CA TYR A 55 -7.24 -15.92 -5.85
C TYR A 55 -6.25 -14.81 -6.27
N THR A 56 -6.70 -13.94 -7.16
CA THR A 56 -5.92 -12.77 -7.59
C THR A 56 -6.77 -11.52 -7.46
N LEU A 57 -6.32 -10.57 -6.65
CA LEU A 57 -6.91 -9.25 -6.58
C LEU A 57 -6.39 -8.37 -7.72
N GLN A 58 -7.31 -7.72 -8.39
CA GLN A 58 -7.05 -6.77 -9.46
C GLN A 58 -7.80 -5.46 -9.22
N ALA A 59 -7.17 -4.33 -9.58
CA ALA A 59 -7.80 -3.01 -9.60
C ALA A 59 -7.85 -2.48 -11.03
N GLN A 60 -8.90 -1.74 -11.37
CA GLN A 60 -8.99 -1.05 -12.65
C GLN A 60 -8.45 0.37 -12.53
N VAL A 61 -7.27 0.62 -13.12
CA VAL A 61 -6.60 1.93 -13.10
C VAL A 61 -6.51 2.46 -14.53
N ALA A 62 -7.03 3.64 -14.77
CA ALA A 62 -7.08 4.25 -16.11
C ALA A 62 -7.68 3.31 -17.18
N GLY A 63 -8.75 2.60 -16.82
CA GLY A 63 -9.43 1.65 -17.71
C GLY A 63 -8.73 0.29 -17.89
N GLN A 64 -7.55 0.10 -17.31
CA GLN A 64 -6.77 -1.13 -17.43
C GLN A 64 -6.77 -1.93 -16.13
N TRP A 65 -6.97 -3.26 -16.24
CA TRP A 65 -6.87 -4.16 -15.09
C TRP A 65 -5.40 -4.39 -14.71
N ARG A 66 -5.07 -4.10 -13.46
CA ARG A 66 -3.74 -4.33 -12.89
C ARG A 66 -3.82 -5.39 -11.80
N ARG A 67 -3.02 -6.43 -11.92
CA ARG A 67 -2.83 -7.41 -10.86
C ARG A 67 -2.10 -6.75 -9.69
N LEU A 68 -2.64 -6.88 -8.49
CA LEU A 68 -2.04 -6.36 -7.26
C LEU A 68 -1.28 -7.46 -6.53
N TYR A 69 -1.98 -8.50 -6.12
CA TYR A 69 -1.39 -9.66 -5.47
C TYR A 69 -2.24 -10.91 -5.67
N ALA A 70 -1.64 -12.07 -5.38
CA ALA A 70 -2.35 -13.34 -5.30
C ALA A 70 -2.33 -13.83 -3.85
N PHE A 71 -3.39 -14.56 -3.47
CA PHE A 71 -3.55 -15.14 -2.15
C PHE A 71 -4.30 -16.47 -2.23
N ASP A 72 -4.25 -17.23 -1.17
CA ASP A 72 -5.09 -18.42 -0.95
C ASP A 72 -5.81 -18.31 0.39
N LEU A 73 -6.65 -19.29 0.71
CA LEU A 73 -7.43 -19.32 1.93
C LEU A 73 -6.84 -20.24 3.01
N GLN A 74 -5.58 -20.63 2.87
CA GLN A 74 -4.93 -21.45 3.89
C GLN A 74 -4.71 -20.62 5.16
N PRO A 75 -5.23 -21.04 6.31
CA PRO A 75 -4.95 -20.39 7.58
C PRO A 75 -3.43 -20.33 7.83
N GLN A 76 -2.97 -19.20 8.30
CA GLN A 76 -1.57 -19.01 8.65
C GLN A 76 -1.40 -19.16 10.18
N ALA A 77 -0.42 -19.92 10.60
CA ALA A 77 -0.07 -20.00 12.00
C ALA A 77 0.52 -18.67 12.50
N GLU A 78 0.34 -18.38 13.78
CA GLU A 78 0.86 -17.16 14.39
C GLU A 78 2.39 -17.04 14.20
N ILE A 79 3.11 -18.16 14.29
CA ILE A 79 4.57 -18.18 14.10
C ILE A 79 4.97 -17.74 12.69
N ASP A 80 4.20 -18.06 11.65
CA ASP A 80 4.47 -17.61 10.28
C ASP A 80 4.31 -16.10 10.16
N GLN A 81 3.33 -15.52 10.89
CA GLN A 81 3.15 -14.06 10.94
C GLN A 81 4.32 -13.38 11.66
N VAL A 82 4.80 -13.97 12.77
CA VAL A 82 5.99 -13.47 13.48
C VAL A 82 7.23 -13.48 12.59
N VAL A 83 7.47 -14.59 11.88
CA VAL A 83 8.60 -14.71 10.92
C VAL A 83 8.46 -13.74 9.77
N GLY A 84 7.27 -13.60 9.18
CA GLY A 84 7.00 -12.64 8.12
C GLY A 84 7.23 -11.21 8.57
N ASN A 85 6.75 -10.84 9.76
CA ASN A 85 6.96 -9.52 10.36
C ASN A 85 8.45 -9.24 10.63
N TRP A 86 9.16 -10.23 11.19
CA TRP A 86 10.61 -10.10 11.39
C TRP A 86 11.33 -9.85 10.06
N TYR A 87 11.02 -10.63 9.02
CA TYR A 87 11.65 -10.44 7.70
C TYR A 87 11.40 -9.04 7.14
N VAL A 88 10.14 -8.58 7.11
CA VAL A 88 9.82 -7.28 6.49
C VAL A 88 10.36 -6.10 7.27
N SER A 89 10.53 -6.23 8.59
CA SER A 89 10.96 -5.14 9.47
C SER A 89 12.47 -5.11 9.75
N THR A 90 13.22 -6.20 9.48
CA THR A 90 14.63 -6.27 9.88
C THR A 90 15.58 -6.86 8.84
N HIS A 91 15.09 -7.69 7.90
CA HIS A 91 15.98 -8.35 6.95
C HIS A 91 16.55 -7.35 5.94
N PRO A 92 17.89 -7.39 5.64
CA PRO A 92 18.53 -6.44 4.72
C PRO A 92 17.89 -6.41 3.31
N ASP A 93 17.44 -7.56 2.81
CA ASP A 93 16.80 -7.69 1.50
C ASP A 93 15.28 -7.36 1.55
N SER A 94 14.76 -6.89 2.67
CA SER A 94 13.37 -6.48 2.74
C SER A 94 13.16 -5.19 1.91
N PRO A 95 12.12 -5.15 1.05
CA PRO A 95 11.83 -3.95 0.25
C PRO A 95 11.36 -2.76 1.10
N PHE A 96 11.20 -2.95 2.42
CA PHE A 96 10.82 -1.88 3.35
C PHE A 96 12.02 -1.30 4.11
N MET A 97 13.16 -2.00 4.11
CA MET A 97 14.36 -1.50 4.76
C MET A 97 14.96 -0.33 3.99
N GLY A 98 15.27 0.76 4.71
CA GLY A 98 15.82 1.98 4.12
C GLY A 98 14.85 2.75 3.21
N GLN A 99 13.57 2.41 3.22
CA GLN A 99 12.56 3.04 2.39
C GLN A 99 11.51 3.75 3.23
N LEU A 100 11.29 5.04 2.96
CA LEU A 100 10.12 5.76 3.45
C LEU A 100 8.98 5.60 2.45
N ARG A 101 7.94 4.89 2.87
CA ARG A 101 6.73 4.68 2.07
C ARG A 101 5.51 5.00 2.91
N VAL A 102 4.72 5.95 2.45
CA VAL A 102 3.50 6.36 3.15
C VAL A 102 2.35 6.41 2.16
N ALA A 103 1.17 6.01 2.60
CA ALA A 103 -0.05 6.12 1.82
C ALA A 103 -1.18 6.61 2.72
N ARG A 104 -2.01 7.48 2.18
CA ARG A 104 -3.25 7.94 2.79
C ARG A 104 -4.34 7.96 1.74
N THR A 105 -5.51 7.48 2.10
CA THR A 105 -6.68 7.45 1.22
C THR A 105 -7.81 8.26 1.83
N GLY A 106 -8.64 8.83 0.99
CA GLY A 106 -9.92 9.46 1.33
C GLY A 106 -10.90 9.23 0.17
N PRO A 107 -12.18 9.57 0.30
CA PRO A 107 -13.17 9.36 -0.77
C PRO A 107 -12.71 9.95 -2.11
N GLY A 108 -12.55 9.09 -3.12
CA GLY A 108 -12.15 9.49 -4.48
C GLY A 108 -10.70 9.95 -4.65
N TRP A 109 -9.85 9.84 -3.63
CA TRP A 109 -8.44 10.20 -3.75
C TRP A 109 -7.52 9.30 -2.92
N ARG A 110 -6.27 9.20 -3.37
CA ARG A 110 -5.17 8.59 -2.60
C ARG A 110 -3.90 9.39 -2.79
N ARG A 111 -3.15 9.54 -1.73
CA ARG A 111 -1.87 10.23 -1.67
C ARG A 111 -0.80 9.23 -1.27
N THR A 112 0.32 9.24 -1.96
CA THR A 112 1.45 8.35 -1.66
C THR A 112 2.73 9.17 -1.61
N LEU A 113 3.66 8.76 -0.74
CA LEU A 113 5.02 9.25 -0.65
C LEU A 113 5.97 8.07 -0.86
N GLY A 114 6.97 8.26 -1.67
CA GLY A 114 8.06 7.33 -1.94
C GLY A 114 9.28 8.06 -2.49
N SER A 115 10.29 7.32 -2.96
CA SER A 115 11.55 7.90 -3.46
C SER A 115 11.38 8.90 -4.62
N GLY A 116 10.30 8.80 -5.38
CA GLY A 116 9.96 9.77 -6.44
C GLY A 116 9.20 11.01 -5.97
N GLY A 117 9.09 11.24 -4.66
CA GLY A 117 8.30 12.33 -4.08
C GLY A 117 6.86 11.95 -3.78
N VAL A 118 5.97 12.93 -3.80
CA VAL A 118 4.53 12.76 -3.55
C VAL A 118 3.78 12.52 -4.85
N ALA A 119 2.80 11.62 -4.79
CA ALA A 119 1.81 11.47 -5.85
C ALA A 119 0.40 11.57 -5.26
N LEU A 120 -0.45 12.36 -5.91
CA LEU A 120 -1.87 12.48 -5.59
C LEU A 120 -2.68 11.95 -6.77
N HIS A 121 -3.46 10.91 -6.51
CA HIS A 121 -4.35 10.28 -7.47
C HIS A 121 -5.78 10.62 -7.10
N ARG A 122 -6.54 11.15 -8.06
CA ARG A 122 -7.99 11.34 -7.94
C ARG A 122 -8.70 10.48 -8.97
N THR A 123 -9.80 9.87 -8.56
CA THR A 123 -10.58 9.01 -9.47
C THR A 123 -11.03 9.82 -10.70
N GLY A 124 -10.74 9.28 -11.89
CA GLY A 124 -11.11 9.92 -13.17
C GLY A 124 -10.21 11.07 -13.61
N LEU A 125 -9.17 11.43 -12.85
CA LEU A 125 -8.25 12.51 -13.20
C LEU A 125 -6.83 12.00 -13.42
N ALA A 126 -6.00 12.79 -14.11
CA ALA A 126 -4.58 12.54 -14.20
C ALA A 126 -3.92 12.70 -12.81
N SER A 127 -2.92 11.86 -12.54
CA SER A 127 -2.17 11.92 -11.28
C SER A 127 -1.26 13.14 -11.24
N GLU A 128 -1.33 13.87 -10.15
CA GLU A 128 -0.39 14.95 -9.85
C GLU A 128 0.84 14.37 -9.13
N ARG A 129 2.04 14.91 -9.43
CA ARG A 129 3.29 14.47 -8.80
C ARG A 129 4.18 15.67 -8.54
N TRP A 130 4.86 15.67 -7.40
CA TRP A 130 5.87 16.68 -7.07
C TRP A 130 7.00 16.07 -6.22
N PRO A 131 8.24 16.51 -6.48
CA PRO A 131 9.37 16.12 -5.64
C PRO A 131 9.32 16.85 -4.29
N LEU A 132 10.07 16.33 -3.34
CA LEU A 132 10.36 17.01 -2.07
C LEU A 132 11.83 17.36 -2.05
N ALA A 133 12.15 18.62 -1.72
CA ALA A 133 13.49 19.18 -1.91
C ALA A 133 14.45 18.73 -0.80
N ASP A 134 13.97 18.59 0.43
CA ASP A 134 14.79 18.39 1.62
C ASP A 134 13.99 17.70 2.74
N ALA A 135 14.63 17.42 3.85
CA ALA A 135 14.01 16.76 4.99
C ALA A 135 12.88 17.58 5.63
N ASP A 136 12.99 18.91 5.63
CA ASP A 136 11.93 19.75 6.18
C ASP A 136 10.66 19.68 5.34
N ALA A 137 10.79 19.66 4.02
CA ALA A 137 9.69 19.44 3.09
C ALA A 137 9.03 18.06 3.29
N VAL A 138 9.83 17.00 3.52
CA VAL A 138 9.32 15.65 3.84
C VAL A 138 8.57 15.66 5.15
N ILE A 139 9.11 16.26 6.21
CA ILE A 139 8.47 16.33 7.52
C ILE A 139 7.16 17.12 7.44
N ALA A 140 7.16 18.25 6.76
CA ALA A 140 5.95 19.07 6.56
C ALA A 140 4.88 18.27 5.79
N GLU A 141 5.27 17.53 4.76
CA GLU A 141 4.37 16.68 3.99
C GLU A 141 3.80 15.52 4.82
N LEU A 142 4.61 14.85 5.64
CA LEU A 142 4.15 13.81 6.56
C LEU A 142 3.09 14.35 7.53
N GLN A 143 3.30 15.55 8.07
CA GLN A 143 2.39 16.18 9.02
C GLN A 143 1.12 16.71 8.36
N GLN A 144 1.23 17.51 7.32
CA GLN A 144 0.12 18.22 6.68
C GLN A 144 -0.62 17.35 5.65
N GLY A 145 0.14 16.66 4.81
CA GLY A 145 -0.42 15.84 3.73
C GLY A 145 -0.93 14.49 4.22
N PHE A 146 -0.20 13.84 5.10
CA PHE A 146 -0.53 12.50 5.60
C PHE A 146 -1.15 12.49 7.00
N GLY A 147 -1.06 13.57 7.77
CA GLY A 147 -1.60 13.65 9.12
C GLY A 147 -0.82 12.83 10.15
N ILE A 148 0.45 12.57 9.89
CA ILE A 148 1.33 11.79 10.75
C ILE A 148 1.99 12.73 11.76
N ARG A 149 1.88 12.41 13.05
CA ARG A 149 2.66 13.10 14.07
C ARG A 149 4.11 12.60 14.02
N VAL A 150 4.99 13.42 13.47
CA VAL A 150 6.41 13.11 13.37
C VAL A 150 7.07 13.29 14.75
N PRO A 151 7.74 12.25 15.30
CA PRO A 151 8.37 12.38 16.62
C PRO A 151 9.65 13.23 16.53
N ALA A 152 9.95 13.95 17.61
CA ALA A 152 11.23 14.62 17.76
C ALA A 152 12.33 13.55 18.03
N HIS A 153 13.21 13.35 17.08
CA HIS A 153 14.34 12.43 17.21
C HIS A 153 15.61 13.03 16.58
N PRO A 154 16.75 13.06 17.30
CA PRO A 154 17.96 13.77 16.84
C PRO A 154 18.49 13.29 15.46
N GLY A 155 18.31 12.01 15.14
CA GLY A 155 18.79 11.44 13.87
C GLY A 155 17.77 11.46 12.73
N LEU A 156 16.54 11.92 12.95
CA LEU A 156 15.46 11.80 11.96
C LEU A 156 15.76 12.61 10.68
N HIS A 157 16.17 13.86 10.87
CA HIS A 157 16.48 14.75 9.73
C HIS A 157 17.60 14.17 8.85
N ALA A 158 18.69 13.73 9.45
CA ALA A 158 19.80 13.10 8.73
C ALA A 158 19.39 11.80 8.02
N ALA A 159 18.52 11.00 8.64
CA ALA A 159 18.00 9.78 8.01
C ALA A 159 17.12 10.07 6.80
N ILE A 160 16.31 11.12 6.85
CA ILE A 160 15.48 11.56 5.72
C ILE A 160 16.35 12.10 4.57
N GLU A 161 17.36 12.91 4.88
CA GLU A 161 18.32 13.41 3.87
C GLU A 161 19.05 12.24 3.17
N ALA A 162 19.53 11.25 3.93
CA ALA A 162 20.15 10.07 3.37
C ALA A 162 19.21 9.27 2.47
N TRP A 163 17.92 9.15 2.85
CA TRP A 163 16.90 8.51 2.03
C TRP A 163 16.62 9.28 0.74
N LEU A 164 16.51 10.60 0.78
CA LEU A 164 16.34 11.44 -0.42
C LEU A 164 17.53 11.26 -1.38
N GLY A 165 18.75 11.24 -0.87
CA GLY A 165 19.97 11.02 -1.66
C GLY A 165 20.04 9.63 -2.31
N SER A 166 19.52 8.59 -1.63
CA SER A 166 19.49 7.23 -2.19
C SER A 166 18.51 7.05 -3.34
N GLY A 167 17.42 7.81 -3.34
CA GLY A 167 16.39 7.77 -4.41
C GLY A 167 16.88 8.37 -5.73
N ALA A 168 17.81 9.32 -5.69
CA ALA A 168 18.37 9.94 -6.87
C ALA A 168 19.28 9.00 -7.69
N SER A 169 19.86 7.98 -7.04
CA SER A 169 20.80 7.03 -7.67
C SER A 169 20.09 5.87 -8.42
N SER A 170 18.79 5.70 -8.24
CA SER A 170 18.02 4.58 -8.83
C SER A 170 17.29 4.93 -10.14
N SER A 171 17.46 6.15 -10.65
CA SER A 171 16.77 6.70 -11.84
C SER A 171 17.71 6.93 -13.03
N ALA A 172 18.93 6.40 -13.00
CA ALA A 172 19.93 6.52 -14.07
C ALA A 172 20.03 5.22 -14.89
#